data_a0b2fa48eb85098790af9062be67b6d8
#
_entry.id   a0b2fa48eb85098790af9062be67b6d8
#
_cell.length_a   1.000
_cell.length_b   1.000
_cell.length_c   1.000
_cell.angle_alpha   90.00
_cell.angle_beta   90.00
_cell.angle_gamma   90.00
#
_symmetry.space_group_name_H-M   'P 1'
#
loop_
_entity.id
_entity.type
_entity.pdbx_description
1 polymer ?
#
loop_
_entity_poly.entity_id
_entity_poly.type
_entity_poly.pdbx_seq_one_letter_code
_entity_poly.pdbx_strand_id
1 'polypeptide(L)'
;MKKKLISLLLALCLVMALVPMTAFAAETTDSWDGTADTSWYDENETEFHLQTAEQLAGMAKLVNDKTANFKDKTVYLDNDLDLSGHEWISIGDGANTAWGSFQGIFDGQSHVVYNLYSHEGLKSENKDNNNNLYRNGLFGAIYNATVQNLGIENADIVIPMNDTSTYGKGILVDWMTNSTIKNCYTTGSITGGSYIEKYIGGLAGFLNGNNSISQCYSTAAITGNYDGEYYAEQEGGLEPMDCWDSLGGIVGASYTGQVTISDCWFGGEIVVNSIQAPVGGIIGFGQGVSMVNCLVATKGIGNDNRGNTCWLGYVINTDAKNCFWPADDRYGSNVSNEESGNSAGTATNDFNSDDVLVGLQANAGSDVEWVSGIGHPTFGWDDRNVSADYSTVDEAIKKAEALNANLYSNYSDVTAVIEAVDRNKSKAEQSEVDAMAKAIEDAI
;
A
#
# COMPACT_ATOMS: atom_id res chain seq x y z
N MET A 1 39.32 20.63 -23.46
CA MET A 1 37.95 20.69 -22.96
C MET A 1 37.36 19.29 -22.66
N LYS A 2 37.27 18.35 -23.58
CA LYS A 2 36.69 17.01 -23.32
C LYS A 2 37.36 16.21 -22.18
N LYS A 3 38.68 16.35 -21.95
CA LYS A 3 39.39 15.65 -20.84
C LYS A 3 39.07 16.23 -19.44
N LYS A 4 38.75 17.54 -19.34
CA LYS A 4 38.35 18.15 -18.06
C LYS A 4 36.91 17.81 -17.68
N LEU A 5 36.01 17.71 -18.70
CA LEU A 5 34.61 17.30 -18.49
C LEU A 5 34.50 15.86 -17.99
N ILE A 6 35.33 14.95 -18.54
CA ILE A 6 35.41 13.55 -18.10
C ILE A 6 36.00 13.47 -16.68
N SER A 7 36.95 14.33 -16.33
CA SER A 7 37.54 14.38 -14.98
C SER A 7 36.54 14.90 -13.94
N LEU A 8 35.68 15.88 -14.30
CA LEU A 8 34.63 16.42 -13.44
C LEU A 8 33.49 15.41 -13.25
N LEU A 9 33.06 14.72 -14.31
CA LEU A 9 32.09 13.61 -14.20
C LEU A 9 32.62 12.44 -13.36
N LEU A 10 33.91 12.09 -13.51
CA LEU A 10 34.53 11.06 -12.67
C LEU A 10 34.67 11.52 -11.21
N ALA A 11 34.94 12.81 -10.96
CA ALA A 11 35.00 13.34 -9.60
C ALA A 11 33.59 13.37 -8.97
N LEU A 12 32.54 13.69 -9.72
CA LEU A 12 31.15 13.65 -9.25
C LEU A 12 30.69 12.21 -8.96
N CYS A 13 31.05 11.26 -9.82
CA CYS A 13 30.81 9.83 -9.55
C CYS A 13 31.64 9.31 -8.36
N LEU A 14 32.84 9.86 -8.11
CA LEU A 14 33.66 9.45 -6.96
C LEU A 14 33.18 10.08 -5.66
N VAL A 15 32.61 11.28 -5.70
CA VAL A 15 32.00 11.94 -4.51
C VAL A 15 30.71 11.23 -4.14
N MET A 16 29.89 10.79 -5.11
CA MET A 16 28.73 9.92 -4.84
C MET A 16 29.13 8.53 -4.32
N ALA A 17 30.33 8.04 -4.62
CA ALA A 17 30.84 6.77 -4.08
C ALA A 17 31.55 6.92 -2.72
N LEU A 18 31.79 8.16 -2.24
CA LEU A 18 32.45 8.48 -0.97
C LEU A 18 31.53 9.14 0.06
N VAL A 19 30.30 9.49 -0.30
CA VAL A 19 29.26 9.68 0.71
C VAL A 19 29.09 8.29 1.32
N PRO A 20 29.41 8.07 2.62
CA PRO A 20 28.96 6.86 3.21
C PRO A 20 27.45 6.86 2.98
N MET A 21 26.95 5.95 2.14
CA MET A 21 25.63 5.46 2.39
C MET A 21 25.68 5.07 3.87
N THR A 22 25.19 5.94 4.73
CA THR A 22 24.46 5.44 5.85
C THR A 22 23.22 4.81 5.21
N ALA A 23 23.43 3.70 4.48
CA ALA A 23 22.54 2.61 4.66
C ALA A 23 22.25 2.71 6.16
N PHE A 24 21.00 2.98 6.53
CA PHE A 24 20.50 2.35 7.72
C PHE A 24 20.96 0.90 7.49
N ALA A 25 22.13 0.56 8.05
CA ALA A 25 22.42 -0.80 8.35
C ALA A 25 21.28 -1.12 9.32
N ALA A 26 20.20 -1.68 8.80
CA ALA A 26 19.50 -2.66 9.56
C ALA A 26 20.65 -3.45 10.18
N GLU A 27 20.78 -3.40 11.49
CA GLU A 27 21.62 -4.36 12.19
C GLU A 27 21.31 -5.65 11.45
N THR A 28 22.34 -6.36 10.99
CA THR A 28 22.15 -7.61 10.26
C THR A 28 21.37 -8.50 11.21
N THR A 29 20.05 -8.38 11.14
CA THR A 29 19.16 -9.35 11.77
C THR A 29 19.52 -10.62 11.05
N ASP A 30 19.97 -11.62 11.80
CA ASP A 30 20.14 -12.96 11.26
C ASP A 30 18.86 -13.23 10.44
N SER A 31 19.02 -13.55 9.15
CA SER A 31 17.85 -13.77 8.29
C SER A 31 16.97 -14.81 8.95
N TRP A 32 15.67 -14.56 9.00
CA TRP A 32 14.70 -15.51 9.56
C TRP A 32 14.95 -16.90 8.98
N ASP A 33 15.05 -17.91 9.85
CA ASP A 33 15.36 -19.29 9.46
C ASP A 33 14.10 -20.14 9.15
N GLY A 34 12.92 -19.49 9.09
CA GLY A 34 11.62 -20.14 8.84
C GLY A 34 11.01 -20.79 10.09
N THR A 35 11.65 -20.70 11.26
CA THR A 35 11.12 -21.27 12.51
C THR A 35 10.12 -20.33 13.20
N ALA A 36 9.34 -20.88 14.11
CA ALA A 36 8.35 -20.16 14.91
C ALA A 36 8.68 -20.29 16.40
N ASP A 37 8.94 -19.16 17.06
CA ASP A 37 9.16 -19.09 18.51
C ASP A 37 7.89 -18.66 19.24
N THR A 38 7.32 -19.55 20.05
CA THR A 38 6.14 -19.29 20.90
C THR A 38 6.49 -19.12 22.38
N SER A 39 7.77 -19.13 22.76
CA SER A 39 8.23 -19.12 24.14
C SER A 39 7.90 -17.81 24.89
N TRP A 40 7.63 -16.74 24.14
CA TRP A 40 7.26 -15.43 24.69
C TRP A 40 5.80 -15.34 25.16
N TYR A 41 4.94 -16.29 24.76
CA TYR A 41 3.51 -16.23 25.08
C TYR A 41 3.19 -16.75 26.47
N ASP A 42 2.49 -15.96 27.27
CA ASP A 42 1.85 -16.35 28.53
C ASP A 42 0.36 -15.97 28.44
N GLU A 43 -0.53 -16.92 28.71
CA GLU A 43 -1.99 -16.69 28.65
C GLU A 43 -2.50 -15.63 29.64
N ASN A 44 -1.78 -15.41 30.74
CA ASN A 44 -2.14 -14.45 31.80
C ASN A 44 -1.72 -13.00 31.45
N GLU A 45 -0.80 -12.81 30.50
CA GLU A 45 -0.36 -11.50 30.06
C GLU A 45 -1.35 -10.91 29.05
N THR A 46 -1.43 -9.57 29.03
CA THR A 46 -2.29 -8.81 28.13
C THR A 46 -1.53 -8.01 27.09
N GLU A 47 -0.24 -7.86 27.26
CA GLU A 47 0.65 -7.11 26.36
C GLU A 47 1.85 -7.99 26.00
N PHE A 48 2.21 -8.00 24.72
CA PHE A 48 3.31 -8.77 24.16
C PHE A 48 4.16 -7.90 23.27
N HIS A 49 5.46 -8.13 23.28
CA HIS A 49 6.45 -7.39 22.51
C HIS A 49 7.24 -8.33 21.60
N LEU A 50 7.06 -8.20 20.29
CA LEU A 50 7.73 -9.03 19.30
C LEU A 50 8.93 -8.25 18.73
N GLN A 51 10.10 -8.90 18.76
CA GLN A 51 11.37 -8.31 18.34
C GLN A 51 12.03 -9.03 17.17
N THR A 52 11.55 -10.23 16.82
CA THR A 52 12.12 -11.06 15.76
C THR A 52 11.05 -11.69 14.86
N ALA A 53 11.47 -12.09 13.67
CA ALA A 53 10.59 -12.78 12.71
C ALA A 53 10.09 -14.13 13.24
N GLU A 54 10.91 -14.87 14.00
CA GLU A 54 10.54 -16.13 14.66
C GLU A 54 9.41 -15.92 15.65
N GLN A 55 9.41 -14.81 16.39
CA GLN A 55 8.34 -14.47 17.35
C GLN A 55 7.05 -14.11 16.61
N LEU A 56 7.12 -13.37 15.51
CA LEU A 56 5.97 -13.09 14.67
C LEU A 56 5.40 -14.37 14.04
N ALA A 57 6.27 -15.27 13.57
CA ALA A 57 5.87 -16.60 13.11
C ALA A 57 5.29 -17.46 14.24
N GLY A 58 5.78 -17.29 15.48
CA GLY A 58 5.23 -17.87 16.69
C GLY A 58 3.79 -17.42 16.95
N MET A 59 3.50 -16.13 16.76
CA MET A 59 2.14 -15.59 16.83
C MET A 59 1.22 -16.26 15.79
N ALA A 60 1.69 -16.37 14.53
CA ALA A 60 0.95 -17.07 13.49
C ALA A 60 0.62 -18.51 13.91
N LYS A 61 1.61 -19.22 14.45
CA LYS A 61 1.42 -20.59 14.94
C LYS A 61 0.38 -20.66 16.07
N LEU A 62 0.44 -19.78 17.06
CA LEU A 62 -0.52 -19.75 18.18
C LEU A 62 -1.96 -19.53 17.70
N VAL A 63 -2.18 -18.61 16.75
CA VAL A 63 -3.50 -18.34 16.18
C VAL A 63 -3.99 -19.51 15.32
N ASN A 64 -3.14 -20.06 14.47
CA ASN A 64 -3.47 -21.13 13.55
C ASN A 64 -3.74 -22.46 14.27
N ASP A 65 -3.00 -22.76 15.33
CA ASP A 65 -3.23 -23.93 16.21
C ASP A 65 -4.44 -23.74 17.13
N LYS A 66 -5.11 -22.56 17.10
CA LYS A 66 -6.23 -22.20 18.00
C LYS A 66 -5.84 -22.19 19.48
N THR A 67 -4.57 -22.03 19.78
CA THR A 67 -4.03 -21.93 21.15
C THR A 67 -4.34 -20.56 21.74
N ALA A 68 -4.18 -19.49 20.95
CA ALA A 68 -4.50 -18.12 21.34
C ALA A 68 -5.08 -17.33 20.14
N ASN A 69 -6.10 -16.52 20.39
CA ASN A 69 -6.64 -15.59 19.41
C ASN A 69 -6.35 -14.13 19.73
N PHE A 70 -5.69 -13.87 20.86
CA PHE A 70 -5.30 -12.55 21.37
C PHE A 70 -6.48 -11.59 21.68
N LYS A 71 -7.69 -12.10 21.85
CA LYS A 71 -8.82 -11.28 22.27
C LYS A 71 -8.52 -10.56 23.59
N ASP A 72 -8.83 -9.25 23.64
CA ASP A 72 -8.56 -8.36 24.76
C ASP A 72 -7.06 -8.23 25.12
N LYS A 73 -6.17 -8.49 24.15
CA LYS A 73 -4.72 -8.41 24.28
C LYS A 73 -4.13 -7.50 23.20
N THR A 74 -2.96 -6.92 23.48
CA THR A 74 -2.18 -6.11 22.54
C THR A 74 -0.86 -6.78 22.24
N VAL A 75 -0.52 -6.82 20.96
CA VAL A 75 0.78 -7.27 20.46
C VAL A 75 1.48 -6.09 19.83
N TYR A 76 2.64 -5.74 20.33
CA TYR A 76 3.51 -4.68 19.82
C TYR A 76 4.63 -5.27 18.98
N LEU A 77 5.00 -4.58 17.92
CA LEU A 77 6.20 -4.83 17.16
C LEU A 77 7.27 -3.84 17.64
N ASP A 78 8.38 -4.31 18.20
CA ASP A 78 9.42 -3.46 18.77
C ASP A 78 10.60 -3.20 17.81
N ASN A 79 10.68 -3.92 16.70
CA ASN A 79 11.72 -3.79 15.68
C ASN A 79 11.12 -3.94 14.28
N ASP A 80 11.84 -3.45 13.30
CA ASP A 80 11.63 -3.85 11.91
C ASP A 80 11.99 -5.32 11.74
N LEU A 81 11.19 -6.06 10.96
CA LEU A 81 11.40 -7.49 10.74
C LEU A 81 11.59 -7.81 9.27
N ASP A 82 12.56 -8.67 8.97
CA ASP A 82 12.80 -9.19 7.62
C ASP A 82 12.33 -10.65 7.52
N LEU A 83 11.33 -10.91 6.65
CA LEU A 83 10.78 -12.24 6.39
C LEU A 83 11.41 -12.92 5.17
N SER A 84 12.52 -12.39 4.65
CA SER A 84 13.17 -12.93 3.46
C SER A 84 13.62 -14.39 3.62
N GLY A 85 13.61 -15.13 2.51
CA GLY A 85 14.19 -16.47 2.42
C GLY A 85 13.24 -17.63 2.72
N HIS A 86 12.06 -17.38 3.31
CA HIS A 86 11.09 -18.42 3.63
C HIS A 86 9.66 -18.02 3.28
N GLU A 87 8.85 -19.05 3.01
CA GLU A 87 7.41 -18.91 2.77
C GLU A 87 6.70 -18.43 4.05
N TRP A 88 5.94 -17.35 3.97
CA TRP A 88 5.19 -16.84 5.09
C TRP A 88 3.91 -17.66 5.34
N ILE A 89 3.68 -18.00 6.58
CA ILE A 89 2.43 -18.62 7.03
C ILE A 89 1.55 -17.54 7.66
N SER A 90 0.48 -17.18 6.99
CA SER A 90 -0.42 -16.10 7.42
C SER A 90 -0.96 -16.28 8.83
N ILE A 91 -1.13 -15.18 9.56
CA ILE A 91 -1.73 -15.17 10.90
C ILE A 91 -3.24 -15.33 10.77
N GLY A 92 -3.77 -16.50 11.15
CA GLY A 92 -5.19 -16.82 11.09
C GLY A 92 -5.62 -17.51 9.80
N ASP A 93 -6.30 -18.65 9.94
CA ASP A 93 -6.88 -19.44 8.86
C ASP A 93 -8.40 -19.30 8.79
N GLY A 94 -9.02 -18.55 9.73
CA GLY A 94 -10.46 -18.30 9.80
C GLY A 94 -10.99 -17.52 8.59
N ALA A 95 -12.31 -17.56 8.43
CA ALA A 95 -13.00 -16.69 7.49
C ALA A 95 -13.82 -15.63 8.27
N ASN A 96 -15.14 -15.71 8.23
CA ASN A 96 -16.03 -14.77 8.91
C ASN A 96 -16.38 -15.18 10.36
N THR A 97 -15.50 -15.88 11.03
CA THR A 97 -15.71 -16.38 12.40
C THR A 97 -14.55 -15.98 13.33
N ALA A 98 -14.85 -15.91 14.60
CA ALA A 98 -13.85 -15.71 15.66
C ALA A 98 -12.83 -16.86 15.74
N TRP A 99 -13.23 -18.04 15.27
CA TRP A 99 -12.40 -19.24 15.35
C TRP A 99 -11.32 -19.24 14.26
N GLY A 100 -10.07 -19.30 14.67
CA GLY A 100 -8.93 -19.26 13.74
C GLY A 100 -8.62 -17.88 13.19
N SER A 101 -9.14 -16.80 13.80
CA SER A 101 -8.83 -15.40 13.43
C SER A 101 -8.11 -14.70 14.57
N PHE A 102 -7.25 -13.75 14.22
CA PHE A 102 -6.69 -12.81 15.21
C PHE A 102 -7.78 -11.84 15.68
N GLN A 103 -7.84 -11.58 17.01
CA GLN A 103 -8.91 -10.80 17.64
C GLN A 103 -8.40 -9.69 18.56
N GLY A 104 -7.11 -9.46 18.63
CA GLY A 104 -6.49 -8.45 19.48
C GLY A 104 -6.26 -7.10 18.79
N ILE A 105 -5.40 -6.32 19.43
CA ILE A 105 -4.77 -5.16 18.83
C ILE A 105 -3.36 -5.58 18.40
N PHE A 106 -3.01 -5.35 17.14
CA PHE A 106 -1.65 -5.42 16.65
C PHE A 106 -1.17 -4.00 16.36
N ASP A 107 -0.20 -3.55 17.13
CA ASP A 107 0.40 -2.22 16.97
C ASP A 107 1.84 -2.37 16.47
N GLY A 108 2.05 -2.00 15.23
CA GLY A 108 3.37 -2.03 14.60
C GLY A 108 4.32 -0.96 15.10
N GLN A 109 3.88 0.00 15.93
CA GLN A 109 4.70 1.09 16.47
C GLN A 109 5.50 1.86 15.41
N SER A 110 4.99 1.92 14.17
CA SER A 110 5.64 2.48 12.98
C SER A 110 6.81 1.63 12.44
N HIS A 111 6.98 0.42 12.91
CA HIS A 111 7.93 -0.54 12.36
C HIS A 111 7.42 -1.16 11.06
N VAL A 112 8.34 -1.79 10.35
CA VAL A 112 8.13 -2.35 9.01
C VAL A 112 8.41 -3.85 9.01
N VAL A 113 7.54 -4.59 8.33
CA VAL A 113 7.77 -5.98 7.95
C VAL A 113 8.24 -5.98 6.50
N TYR A 114 9.48 -6.39 6.27
CA TYR A 114 10.10 -6.45 4.95
C TYR A 114 9.97 -7.83 4.32
N ASN A 115 9.90 -7.85 2.98
CA ASN A 115 10.08 -9.04 2.16
C ASN A 115 9.09 -10.18 2.48
N LEU A 116 7.84 -9.81 2.76
CA LEU A 116 6.75 -10.79 2.91
C LEU A 116 6.64 -11.63 1.64
N TYR A 117 7.05 -12.90 1.69
CA TYR A 117 7.02 -13.84 0.58
C TYR A 117 5.96 -14.91 0.78
N SER A 118 4.98 -15.03 -0.11
CA SER A 118 3.91 -16.00 -0.02
C SER A 118 3.44 -16.45 -1.41
N HIS A 119 3.93 -17.60 -1.85
CA HIS A 119 3.58 -18.22 -3.14
C HIS A 119 2.78 -19.52 -2.98
N GLU A 120 2.90 -20.19 -1.84
CA GLU A 120 2.11 -21.38 -1.53
C GLU A 120 0.91 -21.04 -0.62
N GLY A 121 1.09 -20.08 0.27
CA GLY A 121 0.11 -19.64 1.24
C GLY A 121 -0.21 -20.65 2.33
N LEU A 122 -0.86 -20.19 3.39
CA LEU A 122 -1.43 -21.06 4.42
C LEU A 122 -2.62 -21.83 3.86
N LYS A 123 -2.47 -23.13 3.71
CA LYS A 123 -3.54 -24.02 3.28
C LYS A 123 -4.36 -24.51 4.46
N SER A 124 -5.62 -24.12 4.53
CA SER A 124 -6.62 -24.68 5.44
C SER A 124 -7.56 -25.63 4.70
N GLU A 125 -7.72 -26.84 5.20
CA GLU A 125 -8.69 -27.79 4.63
C GLU A 125 -10.10 -27.51 5.15
N ASN A 126 -10.98 -27.03 4.28
CA ASN A 126 -12.39 -27.01 4.60
C ASN A 126 -13.00 -28.40 4.32
N LYS A 127 -13.23 -29.16 5.39
CA LYS A 127 -13.73 -30.55 5.30
C LYS A 127 -15.16 -30.66 4.78
N ASP A 128 -15.91 -29.55 4.77
CA ASP A 128 -17.34 -29.59 4.42
C ASP A 128 -17.60 -29.54 2.91
N ASN A 129 -16.67 -28.98 2.12
CA ASN A 129 -16.86 -28.77 0.67
C ASN A 129 -15.63 -29.06 -0.22
N ASN A 130 -14.59 -29.71 0.30
CA ASN A 130 -13.34 -30.02 -0.42
C ASN A 130 -12.59 -28.79 -0.99
N ASN A 131 -12.93 -27.59 -0.58
CA ASN A 131 -12.23 -26.38 -1.02
C ASN A 131 -10.99 -26.15 -0.18
N ASN A 132 -9.86 -26.01 -0.84
CA ASN A 132 -8.63 -25.58 -0.20
C ASN A 132 -8.71 -24.06 -0.01
N LEU A 133 -8.64 -23.61 1.23
CA LEU A 133 -8.48 -22.19 1.55
C LEU A 133 -7.00 -21.87 1.59
N TYR A 134 -6.58 -20.93 0.79
CA TYR A 134 -5.23 -20.39 0.86
C TYR A 134 -5.28 -18.99 1.48
N ARG A 135 -4.32 -18.69 2.34
CA ARG A 135 -4.11 -17.38 2.94
C ARG A 135 -2.69 -16.94 2.61
N ASN A 136 -2.56 -15.72 2.10
CA ASN A 136 -1.29 -15.23 1.58
C ASN A 136 -0.82 -13.93 2.24
N GLY A 137 -1.72 -13.10 2.77
CA GLY A 137 -1.38 -11.86 3.44
C GLY A 137 -0.62 -12.06 4.76
N LEU A 138 -0.12 -11.00 5.35
CA LEU A 138 0.48 -11.06 6.69
C LEU A 138 -0.53 -11.65 7.68
N PHE A 139 -1.76 -11.14 7.68
CA PHE A 139 -2.91 -11.74 8.34
C PHE A 139 -3.81 -12.44 7.33
N GLY A 140 -4.06 -13.71 7.54
CA GLY A 140 -5.04 -14.45 6.75
C GLY A 140 -6.48 -14.12 7.17
N ALA A 141 -6.72 -13.90 8.47
CA ALA A 141 -8.03 -13.49 8.98
C ALA A 141 -7.95 -12.69 10.27
N ILE A 142 -8.67 -11.57 10.32
CA ILE A 142 -8.89 -10.77 11.54
C ILE A 142 -10.38 -10.64 11.85
N TYR A 143 -10.75 -10.66 13.13
CA TYR A 143 -12.14 -10.62 13.59
C TYR A 143 -12.29 -9.78 14.87
N ASN A 144 -13.09 -8.72 14.83
CA ASN A 144 -13.20 -7.74 15.93
C ASN A 144 -11.83 -7.24 16.42
N ALA A 145 -10.90 -7.03 15.50
CA ALA A 145 -9.50 -6.73 15.77
C ALA A 145 -9.13 -5.32 15.31
N THR A 146 -7.98 -4.85 15.76
CA THR A 146 -7.34 -3.63 15.26
C THR A 146 -5.92 -3.96 14.79
N VAL A 147 -5.56 -3.49 13.59
CA VAL A 147 -4.18 -3.49 13.10
C VAL A 147 -3.80 -2.05 12.81
N GLN A 148 -2.74 -1.57 13.43
CA GLN A 148 -2.37 -0.17 13.32
C GLN A 148 -0.86 0.07 13.29
N ASN A 149 -0.45 1.25 12.75
CA ASN A 149 0.92 1.76 12.76
C ASN A 149 1.93 0.77 12.17
N LEU A 150 1.61 0.14 11.05
CA LEU A 150 2.41 -0.96 10.47
C LEU A 150 2.68 -0.72 8.99
N GLY A 151 3.95 -0.86 8.59
CA GLY A 151 4.36 -0.93 7.20
C GLY A 151 4.62 -2.36 6.74
N ILE A 152 4.31 -2.67 5.47
CA ILE A 152 4.79 -3.86 4.77
C ILE A 152 5.51 -3.40 3.52
N GLU A 153 6.80 -3.73 3.40
CA GLU A 153 7.61 -3.34 2.24
C GLU A 153 8.13 -4.55 1.47
N ASN A 154 8.16 -4.40 0.14
CA ASN A 154 8.64 -5.42 -0.78
C ASN A 154 7.91 -6.77 -0.67
N ALA A 155 6.59 -6.73 -0.45
CA ALA A 155 5.80 -7.97 -0.47
C ALA A 155 5.85 -8.62 -1.85
N ASP A 156 5.97 -9.94 -1.88
CA ASP A 156 5.88 -10.75 -3.10
C ASP A 156 4.87 -11.88 -2.88
N ILE A 157 3.63 -11.62 -3.31
CA ILE A 157 2.52 -12.55 -3.12
C ILE A 157 2.06 -13.09 -4.48
N VAL A 158 2.06 -14.42 -4.60
CA VAL A 158 1.49 -15.12 -5.75
C VAL A 158 0.36 -16.03 -5.27
N ILE A 159 -0.86 -15.76 -5.72
CA ILE A 159 -2.02 -16.60 -5.41
C ILE A 159 -1.92 -17.88 -6.24
N PRO A 160 -1.90 -19.06 -5.62
CA PRO A 160 -1.77 -20.32 -6.35
C PRO A 160 -2.87 -20.53 -7.38
N MET A 161 -2.53 -21.03 -8.57
CA MET A 161 -3.46 -21.34 -9.66
C MET A 161 -4.57 -22.34 -9.27
N ASN A 162 -4.31 -23.18 -8.30
CA ASN A 162 -5.25 -24.18 -7.79
C ASN A 162 -6.02 -23.71 -6.54
N ASP A 163 -5.92 -22.43 -6.18
CA ASP A 163 -6.75 -21.85 -5.15
C ASP A 163 -8.17 -21.69 -5.67
N THR A 164 -9.05 -22.62 -5.28
CA THR A 164 -10.48 -22.62 -5.63
C THR A 164 -11.33 -21.89 -4.59
N SER A 165 -10.72 -21.21 -3.64
CA SER A 165 -11.44 -20.47 -2.61
C SER A 165 -11.96 -19.14 -3.12
N THR A 166 -13.20 -18.81 -2.79
CA THR A 166 -13.84 -17.51 -3.04
C THR A 166 -13.52 -16.52 -1.93
N TYR A 167 -12.24 -16.19 -1.75
CA TYR A 167 -11.80 -15.38 -0.61
C TYR A 167 -10.93 -14.20 -1.02
N GLY A 168 -10.97 -13.18 -0.16
CA GLY A 168 -10.12 -12.00 -0.29
C GLY A 168 -8.64 -12.32 -0.21
N LYS A 169 -7.84 -11.53 -0.90
CA LYS A 169 -6.39 -11.55 -0.93
C LYS A 169 -5.87 -10.14 -0.79
N GLY A 170 -5.11 -9.87 0.26
CA GLY A 170 -4.51 -8.58 0.53
C GLY A 170 -3.10 -8.73 1.09
N ILE A 171 -2.25 -7.76 0.87
CA ILE A 171 -0.88 -7.82 1.39
C ILE A 171 -0.90 -7.79 2.93
N LEU A 172 -1.72 -6.93 3.53
CA LEU A 172 -1.83 -6.86 4.99
C LEU A 172 -2.84 -7.88 5.53
N VAL A 173 -4.06 -7.93 4.97
CA VAL A 173 -5.14 -8.78 5.47
C VAL A 173 -5.91 -9.41 4.32
N ASP A 174 -6.04 -10.74 4.30
CA ASP A 174 -6.88 -11.41 3.31
C ASP A 174 -8.37 -11.25 3.63
N TRP A 175 -8.76 -11.49 4.89
CA TRP A 175 -10.16 -11.44 5.33
C TRP A 175 -10.33 -10.65 6.61
N MET A 176 -11.14 -9.61 6.55
CA MET A 176 -11.39 -8.69 7.66
C MET A 176 -12.88 -8.71 8.06
N THR A 177 -13.18 -8.93 9.33
CA THR A 177 -14.55 -8.94 9.85
C THR A 177 -14.69 -8.03 11.07
N ASN A 178 -15.58 -7.03 10.99
CA ASN A 178 -15.88 -6.09 12.08
C ASN A 178 -14.62 -5.49 12.71
N SER A 179 -13.66 -5.11 11.92
CA SER A 179 -12.30 -4.78 12.38
C SER A 179 -11.85 -3.39 11.89
N THR A 180 -10.75 -2.92 12.40
CA THR A 180 -10.15 -1.62 12.07
C THR A 180 -8.72 -1.78 11.57
N ILE A 181 -8.37 -1.07 10.49
CA ILE A 181 -6.99 -0.87 10.04
C ILE A 181 -6.72 0.64 10.03
N LYS A 182 -5.64 1.07 10.68
CA LYS A 182 -5.28 2.49 10.76
C LYS A 182 -3.78 2.72 10.67
N ASN A 183 -3.36 3.81 9.99
CA ASN A 183 -1.94 4.20 9.84
C ASN A 183 -1.09 3.03 9.32
N CYS A 184 -1.57 2.32 8.31
CA CYS A 184 -0.86 1.18 7.72
C CYS A 184 -0.57 1.43 6.24
N TYR A 185 0.49 0.81 5.74
CA TYR A 185 0.78 0.86 4.32
C TYR A 185 1.37 -0.43 3.78
N THR A 186 1.28 -0.59 2.46
CA THR A 186 1.83 -1.76 1.75
C THR A 186 2.53 -1.37 0.46
N THR A 187 3.65 -2.03 0.19
CA THR A 187 4.38 -1.96 -1.09
C THR A 187 4.71 -3.36 -1.60
N GLY A 188 5.16 -3.48 -2.82
CA GLY A 188 5.53 -4.76 -3.44
C GLY A 188 4.52 -5.21 -4.47
N SER A 189 4.23 -6.50 -4.55
CA SER A 189 3.33 -7.06 -5.57
C SER A 189 2.39 -8.12 -5.01
N ILE A 190 1.19 -8.20 -5.62
CA ILE A 190 0.25 -9.29 -5.44
C ILE A 190 -0.30 -9.73 -6.79
N THR A 191 -0.07 -10.98 -7.16
CA THR A 191 -0.47 -11.54 -8.44
C THR A 191 -1.51 -12.63 -8.24
N GLY A 192 -2.69 -12.46 -8.85
CA GLY A 192 -3.78 -13.44 -8.81
C GLY A 192 -3.58 -14.59 -9.77
N GLY A 193 -3.95 -15.80 -9.35
CA GLY A 193 -4.03 -16.98 -10.19
C GLY A 193 -5.30 -17.02 -11.07
N SER A 194 -5.42 -18.01 -11.96
CA SER A 194 -6.39 -18.08 -13.06
C SER A 194 -7.78 -18.61 -12.69
N TYR A 195 -8.10 -18.91 -11.45
CA TYR A 195 -9.40 -19.47 -11.07
C TYR A 195 -10.25 -18.52 -10.23
N ILE A 196 -11.49 -18.43 -10.63
CA ILE A 196 -12.74 -17.83 -10.16
C ILE A 196 -12.74 -17.18 -8.76
N GLU A 197 -13.39 -16.01 -8.67
CA GLU A 197 -13.86 -15.37 -7.44
C GLU A 197 -12.77 -14.92 -6.47
N LYS A 198 -11.87 -14.05 -6.94
CA LYS A 198 -10.84 -13.43 -6.09
C LYS A 198 -11.10 -11.94 -5.89
N TYR A 199 -11.08 -11.54 -4.63
CA TYR A 199 -11.15 -10.14 -4.24
C TYR A 199 -9.75 -9.69 -3.83
N ILE A 200 -9.05 -9.02 -4.74
CA ILE A 200 -7.64 -8.66 -4.54
C ILE A 200 -7.54 -7.19 -4.18
N GLY A 201 -6.95 -6.89 -3.02
CA GLY A 201 -6.67 -5.52 -2.59
C GLY A 201 -5.21 -5.32 -2.22
N GLY A 202 -4.67 -4.14 -2.47
CA GLY A 202 -3.30 -3.81 -2.08
C GLY A 202 -3.09 -3.88 -0.57
N LEU A 203 -4.10 -3.49 0.21
CA LEU A 203 -4.07 -3.57 1.68
C LEU A 203 -4.90 -4.75 2.19
N ALA A 204 -6.19 -4.79 1.84
CA ALA A 204 -7.13 -5.80 2.33
C ALA A 204 -7.92 -6.45 1.19
N GLY A 205 -8.09 -7.77 1.23
CA GLY A 205 -8.79 -8.50 0.18
C GLY A 205 -10.30 -8.38 0.29
N PHE A 206 -10.89 -8.87 1.38
CA PHE A 206 -12.34 -8.89 1.59
C PHE A 206 -12.77 -8.38 2.95
N LEU A 207 -13.79 -7.53 2.93
CA LEU A 207 -14.39 -6.95 4.13
C LEU A 207 -15.79 -7.50 4.38
N ASN A 208 -16.02 -8.04 5.56
CA ASN A 208 -17.30 -8.57 5.99
C ASN A 208 -17.80 -7.85 7.25
N GLY A 209 -19.06 -7.45 7.28
CA GLY A 209 -19.61 -6.71 8.42
C GLY A 209 -19.11 -5.25 8.51
N ASN A 210 -19.07 -4.69 9.72
CA ASN A 210 -18.73 -3.29 9.93
C ASN A 210 -17.22 -3.11 10.06
N ASN A 211 -16.60 -2.47 9.06
CA ASN A 211 -15.16 -2.30 9.02
C ASN A 211 -14.75 -0.84 8.82
N SER A 212 -13.59 -0.47 9.33
CA SER A 212 -12.99 0.85 9.14
C SER A 212 -11.54 0.73 8.66
N ILE A 213 -11.21 1.46 7.60
CA ILE A 213 -9.83 1.62 7.11
C ILE A 213 -9.55 3.11 7.02
N SER A 214 -8.53 3.59 7.71
CA SER A 214 -8.22 5.02 7.74
C SER A 214 -6.73 5.31 7.79
N GLN A 215 -6.32 6.43 7.18
CA GLN A 215 -4.93 6.88 7.13
C GLN A 215 -3.99 5.80 6.58
N CYS A 216 -4.44 5.10 5.53
CA CYS A 216 -3.72 3.98 4.94
C CYS A 216 -3.39 4.23 3.48
N TYR A 217 -2.33 3.59 3.00
CA TYR A 217 -2.05 3.62 1.58
C TYR A 217 -1.46 2.32 1.03
N SER A 218 -1.52 2.18 -0.29
CA SER A 218 -0.80 1.12 -0.99
C SER A 218 -0.17 1.66 -2.27
N THR A 219 1.08 1.26 -2.51
CA THR A 219 1.78 1.46 -3.78
C THR A 219 2.09 0.13 -4.47
N ALA A 220 1.40 -0.93 -4.07
CA ALA A 220 1.61 -2.27 -4.60
C ALA A 220 1.21 -2.37 -6.09
N ALA A 221 1.95 -3.21 -6.83
CA ALA A 221 1.55 -3.69 -8.14
C ALA A 221 0.56 -4.86 -7.98
N ILE A 222 -0.66 -4.67 -8.45
CA ILE A 222 -1.74 -5.66 -8.34
C ILE A 222 -2.02 -6.23 -9.73
N THR A 223 -1.89 -7.56 -9.89
CA THR A 223 -2.13 -8.23 -11.16
C THR A 223 -3.19 -9.31 -11.01
N GLY A 224 -4.29 -9.18 -11.77
CA GLY A 224 -5.31 -10.21 -11.90
C GLY A 224 -5.12 -10.99 -13.19
N ASN A 225 -4.67 -12.25 -13.10
CA ASN A 225 -4.52 -13.15 -14.24
C ASN A 225 -5.73 -14.09 -14.29
N TYR A 226 -6.65 -13.85 -15.23
CA TYR A 226 -7.82 -14.67 -15.43
C TYR A 226 -7.70 -15.43 -16.75
N ASP A 227 -7.96 -16.73 -16.74
CA ASP A 227 -8.02 -17.54 -17.95
C ASP A 227 -9.36 -17.31 -18.66
N GLY A 228 -9.33 -16.62 -19.79
CA GLY A 228 -10.54 -16.29 -20.56
C GLY A 228 -11.27 -17.51 -21.16
N GLU A 229 -10.66 -18.68 -21.21
CA GLU A 229 -11.29 -19.88 -21.74
C GLU A 229 -12.39 -20.45 -20.83
N TYR A 230 -12.27 -20.28 -19.49
CA TYR A 230 -13.29 -20.78 -18.56
C TYR A 230 -14.64 -20.04 -18.66
N TYR A 231 -14.60 -18.75 -19.00
CA TYR A 231 -15.83 -17.96 -19.19
C TYR A 231 -16.50 -18.19 -20.55
N ALA A 232 -15.79 -18.69 -21.55
CA ALA A 232 -16.36 -18.95 -22.88
C ALA A 232 -17.18 -20.24 -22.94
N GLU A 233 -17.00 -21.20 -22.02
CA GLU A 233 -17.72 -22.47 -21.98
C GLU A 233 -19.04 -22.43 -21.18
N GLN A 234 -19.30 -21.39 -20.41
CA GLN A 234 -20.60 -21.21 -19.74
C GLN A 234 -21.57 -20.47 -20.68
N GLU A 235 -22.31 -21.22 -21.49
CA GLU A 235 -23.41 -20.71 -22.31
C GLU A 235 -24.60 -20.22 -21.45
N GLY A 236 -24.43 -19.15 -20.77
CA GLY A 236 -25.48 -18.43 -20.07
C GLY A 236 -24.88 -17.13 -19.63
N GLY A 237 -24.92 -16.14 -20.53
CA GLY A 237 -24.30 -14.84 -20.28
C GLY A 237 -24.48 -14.45 -18.81
N LEU A 238 -23.37 -14.35 -18.10
CA LEU A 238 -23.38 -13.84 -16.74
C LEU A 238 -23.91 -12.41 -16.81
N GLU A 239 -25.03 -12.18 -16.15
CA GLU A 239 -25.50 -10.83 -15.90
C GLU A 239 -24.41 -10.07 -15.15
N PRO A 240 -24.27 -8.76 -15.30
CA PRO A 240 -23.22 -7.94 -14.65
C PRO A 240 -23.14 -8.08 -13.12
N MET A 241 -24.16 -8.66 -12.49
CA MET A 241 -24.24 -8.93 -11.05
C MET A 241 -23.54 -10.22 -10.60
N ASP A 242 -23.10 -11.07 -11.52
CA ASP A 242 -22.39 -12.31 -11.24
C ASP A 242 -20.87 -12.19 -11.38
N CYS A 243 -20.32 -10.97 -11.45
CA CYS A 243 -18.89 -10.73 -11.45
C CYS A 243 -18.34 -10.85 -10.02
N TRP A 244 -17.89 -12.03 -9.68
CA TRP A 244 -17.36 -12.35 -8.36
C TRP A 244 -15.91 -11.88 -8.13
N ASP A 245 -15.17 -11.59 -9.21
CA ASP A 245 -13.79 -11.09 -9.14
C ASP A 245 -13.78 -9.57 -9.03
N SER A 246 -12.90 -9.03 -8.17
CA SER A 246 -12.67 -7.58 -8.14
C SER A 246 -11.28 -7.21 -7.63
N LEU A 247 -10.73 -6.14 -8.19
CA LEU A 247 -9.42 -5.64 -7.83
C LEU A 247 -9.52 -4.19 -7.34
N GLY A 248 -8.97 -3.93 -6.17
CA GLY A 248 -8.92 -2.59 -5.60
C GLY A 248 -7.53 -2.19 -5.12
N GLY A 249 -7.18 -0.95 -5.29
CA GLY A 249 -5.88 -0.45 -4.84
C GLY A 249 -5.69 -0.59 -3.33
N ILE A 250 -6.76 -0.39 -2.57
CA ILE A 250 -6.78 -0.56 -1.11
C ILE A 250 -7.55 -1.83 -0.73
N VAL A 251 -8.77 -1.99 -1.21
CA VAL A 251 -9.68 -3.08 -0.83
C VAL A 251 -10.18 -3.82 -2.07
N GLY A 252 -10.11 -5.16 -2.06
CA GLY A 252 -10.66 -5.99 -3.14
C GLY A 252 -12.18 -5.88 -3.21
N ALA A 253 -12.89 -6.31 -2.16
CA ALA A 253 -14.35 -6.21 -2.11
C ALA A 253 -14.95 -6.06 -0.71
N SER A 254 -16.22 -5.59 -0.69
CA SER A 254 -17.12 -5.61 0.47
C SER A 254 -18.55 -5.84 0.02
N TYR A 255 -19.24 -6.83 0.62
CA TYR A 255 -20.63 -7.18 0.27
C TYR A 255 -21.62 -6.94 1.39
N THR A 256 -21.17 -6.86 2.64
CA THR A 256 -22.07 -6.80 3.81
C THR A 256 -21.60 -5.80 4.84
N GLY A 257 -22.55 -5.22 5.58
CA GLY A 257 -22.28 -4.31 6.69
C GLY A 257 -22.07 -2.88 6.25
N GLN A 258 -21.50 -2.08 7.15
CA GLN A 258 -21.12 -0.70 6.91
C GLN A 258 -19.60 -0.61 6.87
N VAL A 259 -19.07 -0.15 5.76
CA VAL A 259 -17.62 0.01 5.59
C VAL A 259 -17.30 1.49 5.44
N THR A 260 -16.34 1.96 6.20
CA THR A 260 -15.78 3.31 6.05
C THR A 260 -14.33 3.20 5.59
N ILE A 261 -14.01 3.85 4.46
CA ILE A 261 -12.65 4.04 3.97
C ILE A 261 -12.40 5.54 3.96
N SER A 262 -11.55 6.04 4.85
CA SER A 262 -11.30 7.47 4.96
C SER A 262 -9.81 7.79 5.00
N ASP A 263 -9.47 8.94 4.41
CA ASP A 263 -8.08 9.39 4.42
C ASP A 263 -7.14 8.29 3.94
N CYS A 264 -7.43 7.72 2.76
CA CYS A 264 -6.64 6.63 2.18
C CYS A 264 -6.19 7.01 0.77
N TRP A 265 -5.00 6.54 0.36
CA TRP A 265 -4.57 6.77 -1.00
C TRP A 265 -3.93 5.53 -1.66
N PHE A 266 -4.06 5.48 -2.99
CA PHE A 266 -3.44 4.46 -3.83
C PHE A 266 -2.54 5.09 -4.88
N GLY A 267 -1.27 4.65 -4.90
CA GLY A 267 -0.25 5.12 -5.85
C GLY A 267 0.40 4.00 -6.67
N GLY A 268 -0.08 2.74 -6.53
CA GLY A 268 0.44 1.59 -7.24
C GLY A 268 -0.10 1.45 -8.67
N GLU A 269 -0.06 0.23 -9.19
CA GLU A 269 -0.59 -0.13 -10.50
C GLU A 269 -1.55 -1.31 -10.39
N ILE A 270 -2.64 -1.30 -11.15
CA ILE A 270 -3.55 -2.44 -11.26
C ILE A 270 -3.60 -2.88 -12.71
N VAL A 271 -3.20 -4.12 -12.97
CA VAL A 271 -3.28 -4.76 -14.28
C VAL A 271 -4.26 -5.92 -14.21
N VAL A 272 -5.22 -5.95 -15.13
CA VAL A 272 -6.19 -7.02 -15.20
C VAL A 272 -6.26 -7.57 -16.63
N ASN A 273 -6.15 -8.89 -16.76
CA ASN A 273 -6.26 -9.57 -18.04
C ASN A 273 -7.69 -10.06 -18.35
N SER A 274 -8.63 -9.84 -17.42
CA SER A 274 -10.04 -10.24 -17.57
C SER A 274 -10.91 -9.16 -18.21
N ILE A 275 -12.02 -9.62 -18.81
CA ILE A 275 -12.98 -8.76 -19.54
C ILE A 275 -13.98 -8.09 -18.60
N GLN A 276 -14.24 -8.61 -17.42
CA GLN A 276 -15.43 -8.28 -16.63
C GLN A 276 -15.18 -7.95 -15.15
N ALA A 277 -13.96 -8.13 -14.64
CA ALA A 277 -13.67 -7.85 -13.23
C ALA A 277 -13.82 -6.36 -12.92
N PRO A 278 -14.61 -5.96 -11.92
CA PRO A 278 -14.61 -4.60 -11.40
C PRO A 278 -13.23 -4.20 -10.89
N VAL A 279 -12.79 -3.02 -11.29
CA VAL A 279 -11.49 -2.45 -10.87
C VAL A 279 -11.70 -1.07 -10.29
N GLY A 280 -11.09 -0.80 -9.15
CA GLY A 280 -11.10 0.52 -8.52
C GLY A 280 -9.79 0.88 -7.86
N GLY A 281 -9.42 2.14 -7.90
CA GLY A 281 -8.20 2.63 -7.23
C GLY A 281 -8.29 2.56 -5.71
N ILE A 282 -9.51 2.64 -5.15
CA ILE A 282 -9.73 2.45 -3.70
C ILE A 282 -10.34 1.09 -3.42
N ILE A 283 -11.47 0.77 -4.01
CA ILE A 283 -12.14 -0.52 -3.80
C ILE A 283 -12.59 -1.12 -5.14
N GLY A 284 -12.33 -2.41 -5.35
CA GLY A 284 -12.76 -3.09 -6.58
C GLY A 284 -14.28 -3.19 -6.68
N PHE A 285 -14.91 -3.80 -5.69
CA PHE A 285 -16.38 -3.86 -5.58
C PHE A 285 -16.84 -3.55 -4.16
N GLY A 286 -17.89 -2.72 -4.02
CA GLY A 286 -18.42 -2.36 -2.70
C GLY A 286 -19.92 -2.19 -2.65
N GLN A 287 -20.53 -2.68 -1.55
CA GLN A 287 -21.90 -2.40 -1.18
C GLN A 287 -21.94 -1.81 0.22
N GLY A 288 -22.64 -0.68 0.39
CA GLY A 288 -22.74 0.00 1.68
C GLY A 288 -21.41 0.60 2.17
N VAL A 289 -20.61 1.13 1.25
CA VAL A 289 -19.29 1.71 1.55
C VAL A 289 -19.38 3.23 1.61
N SER A 290 -18.77 3.83 2.62
CA SER A 290 -18.52 5.27 2.70
C SER A 290 -17.06 5.55 2.42
N MET A 291 -16.77 6.37 1.41
CA MET A 291 -15.42 6.82 1.06
C MET A 291 -15.29 8.33 1.30
N VAL A 292 -14.36 8.72 2.14
CA VAL A 292 -14.13 10.14 2.47
C VAL A 292 -12.65 10.47 2.38
N ASN A 293 -12.30 11.58 1.74
CA ASN A 293 -10.91 12.04 1.62
C ASN A 293 -9.96 11.01 1.01
N CYS A 294 -10.41 10.26 0.01
CA CYS A 294 -9.57 9.27 -0.63
C CYS A 294 -8.90 9.84 -1.89
N LEU A 295 -7.67 9.40 -2.16
CA LEU A 295 -6.87 9.86 -3.28
C LEU A 295 -6.41 8.67 -4.12
N VAL A 296 -6.65 8.73 -5.43
CA VAL A 296 -6.07 7.81 -6.41
C VAL A 296 -4.98 8.54 -7.18
N ALA A 297 -3.73 8.35 -6.78
CA ALA A 297 -2.56 9.07 -7.30
C ALA A 297 -1.79 8.29 -8.37
N THR A 298 -2.43 7.33 -9.02
CA THR A 298 -1.84 6.52 -10.10
C THR A 298 -2.46 6.87 -11.45
N LYS A 299 -1.75 6.56 -12.54
CA LYS A 299 -2.25 6.63 -13.92
C LYS A 299 -2.54 5.26 -14.52
N GLY A 300 -2.31 4.18 -13.76
CA GLY A 300 -2.41 2.80 -14.23
C GLY A 300 -3.36 1.97 -13.38
N ILE A 301 -4.66 1.99 -13.71
CA ILE A 301 -5.62 1.02 -13.20
C ILE A 301 -6.36 0.34 -14.33
N GLY A 302 -6.53 -0.99 -14.23
CA GLY A 302 -7.35 -1.77 -15.14
C GLY A 302 -6.77 -1.97 -16.54
N ASN A 303 -7.64 -2.34 -17.45
CA ASN A 303 -7.30 -2.61 -18.86
C ASN A 303 -8.04 -1.65 -19.79
N ASP A 304 -7.35 -1.04 -20.74
CA ASP A 304 -7.76 0.11 -21.60
C ASP A 304 -9.08 -0.04 -22.38
N ASN A 305 -9.76 -1.19 -22.33
CA ASN A 305 -10.91 -1.44 -23.20
C ASN A 305 -12.19 -1.89 -22.47
N ARG A 306 -12.38 -1.65 -21.14
CA ARG A 306 -13.44 -2.39 -20.42
C ARG A 306 -14.24 -1.54 -19.42
N GLY A 307 -15.57 -1.65 -19.53
CA GLY A 307 -16.57 -0.81 -18.87
C GLY A 307 -16.74 -0.94 -17.36
N ASN A 308 -15.93 -1.77 -16.66
CA ASN A 308 -16.05 -1.99 -15.22
C ASN A 308 -14.89 -1.39 -14.42
N THR A 309 -14.06 -0.56 -15.05
CA THR A 309 -12.96 0.15 -14.36
C THR A 309 -13.47 1.54 -13.95
N CYS A 310 -13.32 1.86 -12.66
CA CYS A 310 -13.68 3.14 -12.07
C CYS A 310 -12.52 3.66 -11.21
N TRP A 311 -12.27 4.98 -11.21
CA TRP A 311 -11.16 5.53 -10.43
C TRP A 311 -11.28 5.25 -8.93
N LEU A 312 -12.44 5.40 -8.33
CA LEU A 312 -12.64 5.10 -6.90
C LEU A 312 -13.04 3.64 -6.68
N GLY A 313 -14.02 3.14 -7.44
CA GLY A 313 -14.49 1.77 -7.33
C GLY A 313 -15.86 1.55 -7.97
N TYR A 314 -16.20 0.28 -8.22
CA TYR A 314 -17.54 -0.12 -8.63
C TYR A 314 -18.38 -0.38 -7.37
N VAL A 315 -19.24 0.57 -7.01
CA VAL A 315 -19.90 0.56 -5.69
C VAL A 315 -21.41 0.80 -5.80
N ILE A 316 -22.16 0.13 -4.94
CA ILE A 316 -23.63 0.18 -4.85
C ILE A 316 -24.03 0.73 -3.47
N ASN A 317 -25.01 1.63 -3.40
CA ASN A 317 -25.45 2.27 -2.16
C ASN A 317 -24.28 2.88 -1.36
N THR A 318 -23.46 3.63 -2.06
CA THR A 318 -22.22 4.19 -1.53
C THR A 318 -22.32 5.70 -1.40
N ASP A 319 -21.70 6.22 -0.34
CA ASP A 319 -21.46 7.64 -0.14
C ASP A 319 -19.97 7.91 -0.36
N ALA A 320 -19.63 8.71 -1.38
CA ALA A 320 -18.27 9.17 -1.60
C ALA A 320 -18.23 10.69 -1.51
N LYS A 321 -17.23 11.20 -0.77
CA LYS A 321 -17.12 12.64 -0.50
C LYS A 321 -15.65 13.07 -0.48
N ASN A 322 -15.37 14.18 -1.15
CA ASN A 322 -14.06 14.83 -1.15
C ASN A 322 -12.92 13.89 -1.56
N CYS A 323 -13.15 13.08 -2.60
CA CYS A 323 -12.15 12.18 -3.16
C CYS A 323 -11.49 12.82 -4.40
N PHE A 324 -10.25 12.41 -4.70
CA PHE A 324 -9.49 12.94 -5.83
C PHE A 324 -8.95 11.80 -6.70
N TRP A 325 -8.98 11.99 -8.03
CA TRP A 325 -8.51 11.02 -9.01
C TRP A 325 -7.97 11.70 -10.28
N PRO A 326 -7.23 10.98 -11.16
CA PRO A 326 -6.73 11.55 -12.40
C PRO A 326 -7.85 12.06 -13.31
N ALA A 327 -7.68 13.23 -13.90
CA ALA A 327 -8.57 13.75 -14.94
C ALA A 327 -8.26 13.07 -16.29
N ASP A 328 -8.64 11.80 -16.39
CA ASP A 328 -8.46 10.97 -17.58
C ASP A 328 -9.80 10.33 -17.96
N ASP A 329 -10.25 10.61 -19.17
CA ASP A 329 -11.56 10.18 -19.68
C ASP A 329 -11.63 8.68 -20.01
N ARG A 330 -10.52 7.93 -19.86
CA ARG A 330 -10.48 6.50 -20.17
C ARG A 330 -11.38 5.68 -19.26
N TYR A 331 -11.57 6.12 -18.01
CA TYR A 331 -12.36 5.42 -17.02
C TYR A 331 -13.46 6.31 -16.48
N GLY A 332 -14.65 5.72 -16.28
CA GLY A 332 -15.74 6.43 -15.60
C GLY A 332 -15.26 6.91 -14.21
N SER A 333 -15.57 8.14 -13.89
CA SER A 333 -15.27 8.73 -12.57
C SER A 333 -16.07 8.06 -11.44
N ASN A 334 -16.94 7.09 -11.71
CA ASN A 334 -18.17 7.00 -10.96
C ASN A 334 -18.17 5.83 -9.96
N VAL A 335 -18.33 6.27 -8.76
CA VAL A 335 -19.29 5.65 -7.86
C VAL A 335 -20.59 5.52 -8.65
N SER A 336 -20.94 4.30 -9.09
CA SER A 336 -22.12 4.05 -9.90
C SER A 336 -23.37 4.17 -9.03
N ASN A 337 -23.76 5.40 -8.70
CA ASN A 337 -25.07 5.68 -8.14
C ASN A 337 -25.53 7.08 -8.58
N GLU A 338 -26.18 7.12 -9.73
CA GLU A 338 -26.84 8.31 -10.24
C GLU A 338 -27.95 8.83 -9.33
N GLU A 339 -28.35 8.10 -8.29
CA GLU A 339 -29.47 8.45 -7.42
C GLU A 339 -29.13 9.45 -6.30
N SER A 340 -27.87 9.63 -5.90
CA SER A 340 -27.55 10.49 -4.75
C SER A 340 -27.28 11.96 -5.06
N GLY A 341 -27.05 12.34 -6.31
CA GLY A 341 -26.83 13.75 -6.70
C GLY A 341 -25.64 14.45 -6.04
N ASN A 342 -24.80 13.72 -5.31
CA ASN A 342 -23.62 14.24 -4.64
C ASN A 342 -22.38 14.01 -5.48
N SER A 343 -21.55 15.05 -5.63
CA SER A 343 -20.23 14.93 -6.25
C SER A 343 -19.33 14.09 -5.34
N ALA A 344 -18.86 12.94 -5.83
CA ALA A 344 -17.93 12.07 -5.11
C ALA A 344 -16.58 12.76 -4.83
N GLY A 345 -16.23 13.79 -5.60
CA GLY A 345 -14.96 14.50 -5.49
C GLY A 345 -14.55 15.19 -6.77
N THR A 346 -13.26 15.28 -7.02
CA THR A 346 -12.68 16.10 -8.10
C THR A 346 -11.65 15.31 -8.90
N ALA A 347 -11.81 15.30 -10.23
CA ALA A 347 -10.78 14.86 -11.15
C ALA A 347 -9.71 15.94 -11.29
N THR A 348 -8.43 15.57 -11.19
CA THR A 348 -7.32 16.53 -11.31
C THR A 348 -6.18 15.98 -12.15
N ASN A 349 -5.46 16.87 -12.85
CA ASN A 349 -4.20 16.56 -13.52
C ASN A 349 -2.97 16.96 -12.70
N ASP A 350 -3.19 17.67 -11.61
CA ASP A 350 -2.13 18.16 -10.71
C ASP A 350 -2.49 17.86 -9.26
N PHE A 351 -1.98 16.75 -8.78
CA PHE A 351 -2.14 16.34 -7.39
C PHE A 351 -1.31 17.19 -6.41
N ASN A 352 -0.29 17.91 -6.90
CA ASN A 352 0.53 18.80 -6.07
C ASN A 352 -0.11 20.19 -5.90
N SER A 353 -1.26 20.45 -6.51
CA SER A 353 -1.94 21.72 -6.34
C SER A 353 -2.38 21.94 -4.88
N ASP A 354 -2.29 23.19 -4.44
CA ASP A 354 -2.76 23.59 -3.11
C ASP A 354 -4.23 23.22 -2.88
N ASP A 355 -5.05 23.22 -3.96
CA ASP A 355 -6.48 22.88 -3.87
C ASP A 355 -6.70 21.43 -3.42
N VAL A 356 -5.87 20.49 -3.84
CA VAL A 356 -5.96 19.08 -3.42
C VAL A 356 -5.58 18.92 -1.96
N LEU A 357 -4.42 19.46 -1.55
CA LEU A 357 -3.95 19.39 -0.18
C LEU A 357 -4.92 20.09 0.79
N VAL A 358 -5.33 21.31 0.47
CA VAL A 358 -6.29 22.08 1.28
C VAL A 358 -7.64 21.35 1.35
N GLY A 359 -8.11 20.78 0.24
CA GLY A 359 -9.34 20.00 0.20
C GLY A 359 -9.29 18.78 1.11
N LEU A 360 -8.21 18.00 1.04
CA LEU A 360 -7.99 16.84 1.91
C LEU A 360 -7.91 17.25 3.39
N GLN A 361 -7.08 18.26 3.72
CA GLN A 361 -6.90 18.71 5.10
C GLN A 361 -8.18 19.31 5.70
N ALA A 362 -8.98 20.03 4.93
CA ALA A 362 -10.22 20.66 5.42
C ALA A 362 -11.31 19.68 5.86
N ASN A 363 -11.25 18.44 5.37
CA ASN A 363 -12.23 17.39 5.67
C ASN A 363 -11.61 16.22 6.44
N ALA A 364 -10.34 16.32 6.79
CA ALA A 364 -9.60 15.32 7.55
C ALA A 364 -10.14 15.19 8.99
N GLY A 365 -10.02 14.01 9.57
CA GLY A 365 -10.24 13.80 11.00
C GLY A 365 -9.28 14.63 11.86
N SER A 366 -9.60 14.87 13.12
CA SER A 366 -8.78 15.71 14.02
C SER A 366 -7.37 15.16 14.28
N ASP A 367 -7.15 13.91 14.01
CA ASP A 367 -5.89 13.16 14.18
C ASP A 367 -5.20 12.84 12.85
N VAL A 368 -5.67 13.43 11.75
CA VAL A 368 -5.13 13.25 10.39
C VAL A 368 -4.42 14.51 9.95
N GLU A 369 -3.15 14.37 9.60
CA GLU A 369 -2.34 15.44 9.01
C GLU A 369 -1.96 15.07 7.57
N TRP A 370 -2.59 15.76 6.60
CA TRP A 370 -2.18 15.72 5.21
C TRP A 370 -1.10 16.76 4.95
N VAL A 371 -0.02 16.38 4.30
CA VAL A 371 1.11 17.26 3.97
C VAL A 371 1.50 17.10 2.51
N SER A 372 2.31 18.03 2.00
CA SER A 372 2.90 17.90 0.68
C SER A 372 3.80 16.68 0.59
N GLY A 373 3.58 15.88 -0.43
CA GLY A 373 4.35 14.67 -0.70
C GLY A 373 4.99 14.70 -2.09
N ILE A 374 5.70 13.63 -2.41
CA ILE A 374 6.34 13.45 -3.72
C ILE A 374 5.26 13.14 -4.77
N GLY A 375 4.92 14.12 -5.58
CA GLY A 375 3.95 13.98 -6.67
C GLY A 375 2.47 14.05 -6.26
N HIS A 376 2.15 13.93 -4.97
CA HIS A 376 0.79 14.06 -4.41
C HIS A 376 0.84 14.26 -2.89
N PRO A 377 -0.25 14.74 -2.25
CA PRO A 377 -0.33 14.79 -0.79
C PRO A 377 -0.20 13.41 -0.14
N THR A 378 0.41 13.39 1.04
CA THR A 378 0.59 12.19 1.87
C THR A 378 0.40 12.54 3.35
N PHE A 379 0.71 11.60 4.26
CA PHE A 379 0.54 11.77 5.70
C PHE A 379 1.81 12.30 6.37
N GLY A 380 1.66 13.20 7.35
CA GLY A 380 2.78 13.79 8.08
C GLY A 380 3.63 12.78 8.86
N TRP A 381 3.09 11.59 9.15
CA TRP A 381 3.82 10.51 9.81
C TRP A 381 4.73 9.69 8.88
N ASP A 382 4.59 9.85 7.55
CA ASP A 382 5.32 9.02 6.58
C ASP A 382 6.45 9.79 5.88
N ASP A 383 7.59 9.89 6.52
CA ASP A 383 8.77 10.60 6.03
C ASP A 383 9.28 10.10 4.66
N ARG A 384 8.87 8.92 4.20
CA ARG A 384 9.24 8.33 2.90
C ARG A 384 8.50 8.97 1.73
N ASN A 385 7.29 9.45 1.95
CA ASN A 385 6.48 10.10 0.94
C ASN A 385 6.34 11.60 1.15
N VAL A 386 6.65 12.14 2.34
CA VAL A 386 6.71 13.58 2.59
C VAL A 386 7.85 14.18 1.77
N SER A 387 7.59 15.32 1.09
CA SER A 387 8.62 16.02 0.34
C SER A 387 9.72 16.53 1.24
N ALA A 388 10.98 16.46 0.81
CA ALA A 388 12.10 17.06 1.49
C ALA A 388 11.97 18.60 1.52
N ASP A 389 12.67 19.25 2.44
CA ASP A 389 12.80 20.71 2.50
C ASP A 389 13.90 21.19 1.56
N TYR A 390 13.50 21.89 0.48
CA TYR A 390 14.39 22.46 -0.52
C TYR A 390 14.77 23.93 -0.26
N SER A 391 14.42 24.50 0.89
CA SER A 391 14.65 25.92 1.18
C SER A 391 16.12 26.32 1.03
N THR A 392 17.05 25.49 1.51
CA THR A 392 18.50 25.71 1.38
C THR A 392 18.99 25.62 -0.08
N VAL A 393 18.44 24.72 -0.87
CA VAL A 393 18.71 24.59 -2.31
C VAL A 393 18.23 25.85 -3.04
N ASP A 394 17.02 26.30 -2.76
CA ASP A 394 16.43 27.50 -3.38
C ASP A 394 17.20 28.77 -3.03
N GLU A 395 17.69 28.88 -1.79
CA GLU A 395 18.57 29.97 -1.39
C GLU A 395 19.93 29.93 -2.12
N ALA A 396 20.52 28.74 -2.29
CA ALA A 396 21.77 28.58 -3.03
C ALA A 396 21.60 28.91 -4.51
N ILE A 397 20.52 28.45 -5.15
CA ILE A 397 20.16 28.79 -6.53
C ILE A 397 19.99 30.31 -6.68
N LYS A 398 19.26 30.95 -5.78
CA LYS A 398 19.06 32.41 -5.80
C LYS A 398 20.38 33.18 -5.67
N LYS A 399 21.33 32.73 -4.85
CA LYS A 399 22.69 33.31 -4.76
C LYS A 399 23.43 33.14 -6.09
N ALA A 400 23.36 31.96 -6.71
CA ALA A 400 23.99 31.66 -7.99
C ALA A 400 23.45 32.55 -9.12
N GLU A 401 22.12 32.68 -9.22
CA GLU A 401 21.42 33.49 -10.25
C GLU A 401 21.70 34.99 -10.10
N ALA A 402 22.04 35.46 -8.89
CA ALA A 402 22.44 36.86 -8.64
C ALA A 402 23.84 37.19 -9.19
N LEU A 403 24.64 36.19 -9.57
CA LEU A 403 25.96 36.38 -10.16
C LEU A 403 25.83 36.90 -11.62
N ASN A 404 26.72 37.79 -12.00
CA ASN A 404 26.80 38.19 -13.42
C ASN A 404 27.62 37.14 -14.20
N ALA A 405 26.93 36.25 -14.88
CA ALA A 405 27.50 35.15 -15.65
C ALA A 405 28.63 35.57 -16.62
N ASN A 406 28.58 36.80 -17.15
CA ASN A 406 29.58 37.32 -18.09
C ASN A 406 30.93 37.63 -17.43
N LEU A 407 31.01 37.67 -16.11
CA LEU A 407 32.25 37.93 -15.37
C LEU A 407 33.03 36.66 -15.02
N TYR A 408 32.46 35.48 -15.25
CA TYR A 408 33.02 34.21 -14.83
C TYR A 408 33.18 33.27 -16.03
N SER A 409 34.37 32.73 -16.25
CA SER A 409 34.68 31.81 -17.36
C SER A 409 34.15 30.41 -17.14
N ASN A 410 33.76 30.07 -15.89
CA ASN A 410 33.28 28.77 -15.45
C ASN A 410 31.83 28.81 -14.97
N TYR A 411 31.05 29.84 -15.28
CA TYR A 411 29.66 29.93 -14.86
C TYR A 411 28.80 28.75 -15.37
N SER A 412 29.23 28.10 -16.46
CA SER A 412 28.62 26.87 -16.93
C SER A 412 28.68 25.71 -15.92
N ASP A 413 29.67 25.71 -15.03
CA ASP A 413 29.79 24.66 -14.01
C ASP A 413 28.71 24.86 -12.93
N VAL A 414 28.43 26.13 -12.56
CA VAL A 414 27.33 26.49 -11.65
C VAL A 414 25.97 26.09 -12.26
N THR A 415 25.74 26.41 -13.54
CA THR A 415 24.51 26.05 -14.22
C THR A 415 24.29 24.53 -14.24
N ALA A 416 25.36 23.76 -14.51
CA ALA A 416 25.28 22.30 -14.54
C ALA A 416 24.88 21.68 -13.18
N VAL A 417 25.36 22.25 -12.07
CA VAL A 417 24.99 21.78 -10.72
C VAL A 417 23.53 22.13 -10.41
N ILE A 418 23.05 23.31 -10.81
CA ILE A 418 21.64 23.70 -10.64
C ILE A 418 20.71 22.77 -11.44
N GLU A 419 21.07 22.47 -12.70
CA GLU A 419 20.29 21.58 -13.55
C GLU A 419 20.26 20.12 -13.04
N ALA A 420 21.23 19.74 -12.21
CA ALA A 420 21.32 18.41 -11.61
C ALA A 420 20.49 18.26 -10.33
N VAL A 421 19.81 19.30 -9.86
CA VAL A 421 18.96 19.23 -8.66
C VAL A 421 17.77 18.30 -8.91
N ASP A 422 17.70 17.22 -8.13
CA ASP A 422 16.54 16.33 -8.11
C ASP A 422 15.52 16.84 -7.08
N ARG A 423 14.33 17.18 -7.53
CA ARG A 423 13.25 17.70 -6.68
C ARG A 423 12.23 16.63 -6.24
N ASN A 424 12.56 15.36 -6.44
CA ASN A 424 11.71 14.23 -6.07
C ASN A 424 12.23 13.46 -4.85
N LYS A 425 12.96 14.14 -3.98
CA LYS A 425 13.47 13.54 -2.74
C LYS A 425 12.47 13.65 -1.60
N SER A 426 12.41 12.58 -0.81
CA SER A 426 11.58 12.52 0.39
C SER A 426 12.31 13.15 1.60
N LYS A 427 11.57 13.41 2.65
CA LYS A 427 12.10 13.86 3.93
C LYS A 427 13.12 12.87 4.52
N ALA A 428 12.93 11.57 4.30
CA ALA A 428 13.91 10.54 4.66
C ALA A 428 15.25 10.71 3.93
N GLU A 429 15.26 11.37 2.75
CA GLU A 429 16.44 11.65 1.94
C GLU A 429 16.96 13.10 2.10
N GLN A 430 16.55 13.81 3.16
CA GLN A 430 16.90 15.23 3.38
C GLN A 430 18.41 15.50 3.30
N SER A 431 19.24 14.56 3.76
CA SER A 431 20.69 14.69 3.68
C SER A 431 21.24 14.79 2.25
N GLU A 432 20.56 14.19 1.27
CA GLU A 432 20.92 14.31 -0.15
C GLU A 432 20.55 15.69 -0.69
N VAL A 433 19.42 16.26 -0.25
CA VAL A 433 19.00 17.62 -0.60
C VAL A 433 19.96 18.64 -0.02
N ASP A 434 20.40 18.47 1.22
CA ASP A 434 21.41 19.33 1.84
C ASP A 434 22.75 19.25 1.10
N ALA A 435 23.13 18.09 0.60
CA ALA A 435 24.32 17.91 -0.23
C ALA A 435 24.20 18.62 -1.59
N MET A 436 23.00 18.66 -2.20
CA MET A 436 22.75 19.43 -3.43
C MET A 436 22.91 20.94 -3.19
N ALA A 437 22.37 21.48 -2.08
CA ALA A 437 22.56 22.87 -1.70
C ALA A 437 24.05 23.21 -1.55
N LYS A 438 24.78 22.35 -0.84
CA LYS A 438 26.23 22.54 -0.66
C LYS A 438 26.99 22.48 -1.99
N ALA A 439 26.63 21.58 -2.91
CA ALA A 439 27.27 21.49 -4.22
C ALA A 439 27.09 22.76 -5.06
N ILE A 440 25.93 23.41 -4.97
CA ILE A 440 25.70 24.73 -5.63
C ILE A 440 26.56 25.80 -4.95
N GLU A 441 26.63 25.86 -3.62
CA GLU A 441 27.45 26.82 -2.90
C GLU A 441 28.95 26.64 -3.19
N ASP A 442 29.43 25.41 -3.30
CA ASP A 442 30.83 25.11 -3.64
C ASP A 442 31.17 25.47 -5.11
N ALA A 443 30.16 25.52 -5.99
CA ALA A 443 30.35 25.92 -7.39
C ALA A 443 30.35 27.44 -7.61
N ILE A 444 29.79 28.23 -6.68
CA ILE A 444 29.77 29.70 -6.69
C ILE A 444 31.14 30.25 -6.35
#